data_0f897a36cdbfa048365f94260c5df64d
#
_entry.id   0f897a36cdbfa048365f94260c5df64d
#
_cell.length_a   1.000
_cell.length_b   1.000
_cell.length_c   1.000
_cell.angle_alpha   90.00
_cell.angle_beta   90.00
_cell.angle_gamma   90.00
#
_symmetry.space_group_name_H-M   'P 1'
#
loop_
_entity.id
_entity.type
_entity.pdbx_description
1 polymer ?
#
loop_
_entity_poly.entity_id
_entity_poly.type
_entity_poly.pdbx_seq_one_letter_code
_entity_poly.pdbx_strand_id
1 'polypeptide(L)'
;MKKIFFILLLLICGGGINAQLYTYPEGLRTGLPHNDDFTVRVRTKGGEWKETFEYKVQVDMDRVTDASMVQFDMDEPVEVMVKKNNGMIQQVDIRPYSKNIEYKQVKNCIFFTLDKPQYLSVEFNGDRLNNLHLFANPVETETYKESSEGVMYFGPGTHRPGDLPNNQIRIPSNTTVYLAPGAVVEAKLLVDHAENVRIIGRGIIYKAIRGIEVTDSKNVYIDGITVVNPDHYSIFGGGSKGITVRNFKAFSCKGWSDGIDVMSCQDIDIENIFMRNSDDCLAFYNHRWNWWGGTNHVNVRKAVLWADIAHPINIGGHGDPESEVGETIENLTFRDIDILEQDE
;
A
#
# COMPACT_ATOMS: atom_id res chain seq x y z
N MET A 1 -34.19 -54.55 32.13
CA MET A 1 -33.99 -53.38 31.24
C MET A 1 -32.61 -52.81 31.47
N LYS A 2 -31.66 -53.12 30.59
CA LYS A 2 -30.30 -52.56 30.65
C LYS A 2 -30.25 -51.27 29.85
N LYS A 3 -29.94 -50.17 30.51
CA LYS A 3 -29.68 -48.88 29.84
C LYS A 3 -28.26 -48.85 29.30
N ILE A 4 -28.13 -48.79 27.97
CA ILE A 4 -26.88 -48.59 27.27
C ILE A 4 -26.63 -47.07 27.19
N PHE A 5 -25.58 -46.60 27.85
CA PHE A 5 -25.08 -45.24 27.72
C PHE A 5 -24.18 -45.18 26.49
N PHE A 6 -24.59 -44.43 25.46
CA PHE A 6 -23.70 -44.08 24.35
C PHE A 6 -22.87 -42.85 24.76
N ILE A 7 -21.57 -43.04 24.95
CA ILE A 7 -20.62 -41.96 25.12
C ILE A 7 -20.25 -41.48 23.71
N LEU A 8 -20.72 -40.28 23.34
CA LEU A 8 -20.34 -39.60 22.10
C LEU A 8 -18.95 -38.98 22.32
N LEU A 9 -17.93 -39.62 21.78
CA LEU A 9 -16.57 -39.08 21.76
C LEU A 9 -16.51 -37.98 20.69
N LEU A 10 -16.60 -36.69 21.11
CA LEU A 10 -16.28 -35.57 20.24
C LEU A 10 -14.78 -35.58 19.96
N LEU A 11 -14.40 -36.06 18.79
CA LEU A 11 -13.08 -35.79 18.22
C LEU A 11 -13.02 -34.31 17.88
N ILE A 12 -12.41 -33.53 18.76
CA ILE A 12 -11.97 -32.16 18.43
C ILE A 12 -10.76 -32.37 17.51
N CYS A 13 -10.98 -32.31 16.18
CA CYS A 13 -9.90 -32.09 15.24
C CYS A 13 -9.35 -30.69 15.54
N GLY A 14 -8.31 -30.64 16.36
CA GLY A 14 -7.46 -29.47 16.48
C GLY A 14 -6.77 -29.25 15.12
N GLY A 15 -7.42 -28.50 14.24
CA GLY A 15 -6.74 -27.91 13.10
C GLY A 15 -5.66 -27.00 13.66
N GLY A 16 -4.41 -27.44 13.64
CA GLY A 16 -3.30 -26.56 13.91
C GLY A 16 -3.41 -25.39 12.93
N ILE A 17 -3.46 -24.19 13.45
CA ILE A 17 -3.32 -22.97 12.66
C ILE A 17 -1.89 -23.08 12.09
N ASN A 18 -1.78 -23.48 10.83
CA ASN A 18 -0.48 -23.50 10.17
C ASN A 18 -0.06 -22.05 9.98
N ALA A 19 1.01 -21.69 10.65
CA ALA A 19 1.74 -20.47 10.46
C ALA A 19 1.90 -20.14 8.97
N GLN A 20 1.47 -18.95 8.58
CA GLN A 20 1.42 -18.57 7.17
C GLN A 20 2.42 -17.44 6.89
N LEU A 21 3.37 -17.75 6.01
CA LEU A 21 4.30 -16.79 5.44
C LEU A 21 4.28 -16.94 3.93
N TYR A 22 3.79 -15.91 3.24
CA TYR A 22 3.73 -15.89 1.78
C TYR A 22 4.71 -14.87 1.23
N THR A 23 5.65 -15.31 0.41
CA THR A 23 6.45 -14.46 -0.47
C THR A 23 5.79 -14.42 -1.83
N TYR A 24 5.90 -13.29 -2.52
CA TYR A 24 5.24 -13.12 -3.82
C TYR A 24 6.11 -13.68 -4.95
N PRO A 25 5.51 -14.06 -6.08
CA PRO A 25 6.26 -14.55 -7.22
C PRO A 25 7.30 -13.54 -7.71
N GLU A 26 8.40 -14.04 -8.21
CA GLU A 26 9.48 -13.23 -8.78
C GLU A 26 8.98 -12.23 -9.82
N GLY A 27 9.42 -10.97 -9.67
CA GLY A 27 9.04 -9.87 -10.55
C GLY A 27 9.61 -9.92 -11.96
N LEU A 28 10.51 -10.86 -12.27
CA LEU A 28 11.06 -11.04 -13.62
C LEU A 28 9.99 -11.25 -14.70
N ARG A 29 8.81 -11.66 -14.29
CA ARG A 29 7.64 -11.81 -15.15
C ARG A 29 6.65 -10.65 -15.04
N THR A 30 6.92 -9.69 -14.16
CA THR A 30 5.98 -8.63 -13.80
C THR A 30 6.29 -7.28 -14.43
N GLY A 31 7.39 -7.12 -15.15
CA GLY A 31 7.76 -5.84 -15.80
C GLY A 31 8.28 -4.74 -14.87
N LEU A 32 8.24 -4.92 -13.55
CA LEU A 32 8.97 -4.04 -12.64
C LEU A 32 10.44 -4.48 -12.56
N PRO A 33 11.38 -3.53 -12.66
CA PRO A 33 12.78 -3.88 -12.56
C PRO A 33 13.17 -4.33 -11.15
N HIS A 34 14.11 -5.25 -11.07
CA HIS A 34 14.76 -5.66 -9.85
C HIS A 34 15.79 -4.60 -9.41
N ASN A 35 15.93 -4.41 -8.10
CA ASN A 35 17.02 -3.65 -7.50
C ASN A 35 17.90 -4.58 -6.68
N ASP A 36 19.18 -4.71 -7.02
CA ASP A 36 20.13 -5.62 -6.41
C ASP A 36 20.97 -5.02 -5.27
N ASP A 37 20.61 -3.84 -4.76
CA ASP A 37 21.29 -3.21 -3.62
C ASP A 37 21.20 -4.04 -2.34
N PHE A 38 20.13 -4.82 -2.22
CA PHE A 38 19.85 -5.68 -1.07
C PHE A 38 19.50 -7.09 -1.50
N THR A 39 19.62 -8.03 -0.56
CA THR A 39 19.00 -9.37 -0.62
C THR A 39 18.22 -9.57 0.66
N VAL A 40 16.93 -9.82 0.54
CA VAL A 40 16.04 -10.00 1.69
C VAL A 40 15.51 -11.41 1.72
N ARG A 41 15.61 -12.05 2.90
CA ARG A 41 15.04 -13.37 3.16
C ARG A 41 14.20 -13.33 4.41
N VAL A 42 13.13 -14.09 4.39
CA VAL A 42 12.17 -14.19 5.49
C VAL A 42 11.90 -15.65 5.83
N ARG A 43 11.61 -15.91 7.10
CA ARG A 43 11.18 -17.25 7.53
C ARG A 43 10.33 -17.17 8.79
N THR A 44 9.48 -18.15 9.00
CA THR A 44 8.90 -18.44 10.31
C THR A 44 9.96 -19.02 11.24
N LYS A 45 9.76 -18.94 12.55
CA LYS A 45 10.74 -19.41 13.52
C LYS A 45 11.09 -20.89 13.30
N GLY A 46 12.36 -21.16 13.03
CA GLY A 46 12.86 -22.51 12.76
C GLY A 46 12.51 -23.07 11.36
N GLY A 47 11.84 -22.29 10.53
CA GLY A 47 11.55 -22.64 9.14
C GLY A 47 12.72 -22.40 8.18
N GLU A 48 12.53 -22.73 6.92
CA GLU A 48 13.49 -22.46 5.87
C GLU A 48 13.41 -20.98 5.42
N TRP A 49 14.55 -20.42 5.04
CA TRP A 49 14.61 -19.09 4.47
C TRP A 49 13.97 -19.05 3.08
N LYS A 50 12.99 -18.16 2.91
CA LYS A 50 12.38 -17.87 1.63
C LYS A 50 12.94 -16.54 1.11
N GLU A 51 13.25 -16.46 -0.17
CA GLU A 51 13.65 -15.22 -0.82
C GLU A 51 12.43 -14.36 -1.09
N THR A 52 12.63 -13.05 -1.03
CA THR A 52 11.67 -12.06 -1.51
C THR A 52 12.18 -11.49 -2.84
N PHE A 53 11.36 -10.71 -3.52
CA PHE A 53 11.79 -9.99 -4.71
C PHE A 53 11.96 -8.51 -4.37
N GLU A 54 13.15 -7.98 -4.64
CA GLU A 54 13.49 -6.58 -4.40
C GLU A 54 13.09 -5.74 -5.61
N TYR A 55 11.91 -5.11 -5.53
CA TYR A 55 11.42 -4.21 -6.56
C TYR A 55 12.16 -2.88 -6.53
N LYS A 56 12.47 -2.35 -7.71
CA LYS A 56 12.98 -1.00 -7.87
C LYS A 56 11.82 0.00 -7.81
N VAL A 57 11.94 1.02 -6.96
CA VAL A 57 11.01 2.15 -6.86
C VAL A 57 11.79 3.45 -6.97
N GLN A 58 11.26 4.42 -7.70
CA GLN A 58 11.87 5.75 -7.80
C GLN A 58 11.35 6.65 -6.69
N VAL A 59 12.24 7.44 -6.11
CA VAL A 59 11.97 8.36 -5.02
C VAL A 59 12.65 9.69 -5.27
N ASP A 60 12.18 10.76 -4.62
CA ASP A 60 12.76 12.11 -4.59
C ASP A 60 12.92 12.73 -6.00
N MET A 61 11.95 13.53 -6.43
CA MET A 61 11.96 14.11 -7.79
C MET A 61 13.11 15.08 -8.04
N ASP A 62 13.69 15.67 -6.98
CA ASP A 62 14.83 16.58 -7.11
C ASP A 62 16.17 15.84 -7.22
N ARG A 63 16.22 14.62 -6.67
CA ARG A 63 17.40 13.74 -6.71
C ARG A 63 16.98 12.33 -7.07
N VAL A 64 16.31 12.17 -8.21
CA VAL A 64 15.70 10.92 -8.65
C VAL A 64 16.63 9.73 -8.43
N THR A 65 16.24 8.86 -7.49
CA THR A 65 17.05 7.73 -7.07
C THR A 65 16.19 6.46 -7.05
N ASP A 66 16.84 5.33 -7.33
CA ASP A 66 16.23 4.02 -7.27
C ASP A 66 16.38 3.42 -5.86
N ALA A 67 15.33 3.41 -5.09
CA ALA A 67 15.25 2.69 -3.81
C ALA A 67 14.73 1.27 -4.02
N SER A 68 14.80 0.45 -2.97
CA SER A 68 14.30 -0.92 -2.99
C SER A 68 12.99 -1.07 -2.22
N MET A 69 12.12 -1.96 -2.68
CA MET A 69 10.90 -2.34 -2.00
C MET A 69 10.76 -3.87 -1.98
N VAL A 70 10.44 -4.44 -0.82
CA VAL A 70 10.05 -5.85 -0.68
C VAL A 70 8.71 -5.95 0.02
N GLN A 71 7.94 -6.99 -0.29
CA GLN A 71 6.68 -7.26 0.38
C GLN A 71 6.42 -8.75 0.52
N PHE A 72 5.77 -9.10 1.62
CA PHE A 72 5.33 -10.46 1.94
C PHE A 72 4.15 -10.40 2.92
N ASP A 73 3.39 -11.49 3.04
CA ASP A 73 2.29 -11.58 4.01
C ASP A 73 2.68 -12.49 5.18
N MET A 74 2.25 -12.12 6.40
CA MET A 74 2.49 -12.89 7.62
C MET A 74 1.30 -12.83 8.57
N ASP A 75 1.06 -13.91 9.33
CA ASP A 75 0.11 -13.99 10.44
C ASP A 75 0.74 -14.47 11.75
N GLU A 76 2.04 -14.77 11.74
CA GLU A 76 2.84 -15.12 12.91
C GLU A 76 4.21 -14.44 12.89
N PRO A 77 5.01 -14.51 13.97
CA PRO A 77 6.34 -13.90 14.01
C PRO A 77 7.26 -14.43 12.90
N VAL A 78 7.90 -13.50 12.19
CA VAL A 78 8.78 -13.75 11.06
C VAL A 78 10.17 -13.20 11.33
N GLU A 79 11.18 -14.05 11.16
CA GLU A 79 12.58 -13.63 11.15
C GLU A 79 12.92 -13.08 9.77
N VAL A 80 13.54 -11.90 9.75
CA VAL A 80 13.97 -11.19 8.55
C VAL A 80 15.48 -11.09 8.52
N MET A 81 16.07 -11.42 7.38
CA MET A 81 17.46 -11.17 7.07
C MET A 81 17.56 -10.17 5.93
N VAL A 82 18.27 -9.07 6.15
CA VAL A 82 18.60 -8.10 5.11
C VAL A 82 20.12 -8.08 4.93
N LYS A 83 20.58 -8.40 3.74
CA LYS A 83 21.98 -8.26 3.34
C LYS A 83 22.13 -7.00 2.48
N LYS A 84 23.06 -6.13 2.87
CA LYS A 84 23.53 -5.03 2.01
C LYS A 84 24.54 -5.61 1.01
N ASN A 85 24.23 -5.54 -0.29
CA ASN A 85 25.08 -6.16 -1.31
C ASN A 85 26.29 -5.29 -1.66
N ASN A 86 26.15 -3.95 -1.53
CA ASN A 86 27.16 -2.98 -1.90
C ASN A 86 27.75 -2.26 -0.67
N GLY A 87 29.05 -2.35 -0.45
CA GLY A 87 29.76 -1.68 0.63
C GLY A 87 29.57 -2.31 2.01
N MET A 88 30.13 -1.71 3.04
CA MET A 88 30.06 -2.17 4.42
C MET A 88 28.93 -1.46 5.18
N ILE A 89 28.39 -2.14 6.18
CA ILE A 89 27.45 -1.56 7.14
C ILE A 89 28.23 -0.93 8.30
N GLN A 90 28.08 0.39 8.46
CA GLN A 90 28.64 1.16 9.57
C GLN A 90 27.54 1.59 10.54
N GLN A 91 26.35 1.89 10.02
CA GLN A 91 25.20 2.32 10.77
C GLN A 91 23.95 1.67 10.18
N VAL A 92 22.95 1.40 11.01
CA VAL A 92 21.65 0.90 10.61
C VAL A 92 20.57 1.69 11.33
N ASP A 93 19.62 2.19 10.58
CA ASP A 93 18.40 2.79 11.08
C ASP A 93 17.21 2.01 10.55
N ILE A 94 16.33 1.54 11.44
CA ILE A 94 15.07 0.91 11.08
C ILE A 94 13.94 1.81 11.58
N ARG A 95 13.24 2.43 10.66
CA ARG A 95 12.19 3.40 10.96
C ARG A 95 10.80 2.92 10.52
N PRO A 96 9.72 3.34 11.21
CA PRO A 96 9.64 4.29 12.30
C PRO A 96 10.29 3.79 13.59
N TYR A 97 10.97 4.65 14.31
CA TYR A 97 11.55 4.31 15.62
C TYR A 97 10.50 3.89 16.67
N SER A 98 9.25 4.32 16.50
CA SER A 98 8.10 3.91 17.32
C SER A 98 7.85 2.39 17.31
N LYS A 99 8.36 1.66 16.31
CA LYS A 99 8.22 0.19 16.22
C LYS A 99 9.24 -0.57 17.07
N ASN A 100 10.30 0.12 17.58
CA ASN A 100 11.33 -0.45 18.45
C ASN A 100 11.91 -1.77 17.91
N ILE A 101 12.32 -1.82 16.66
CA ILE A 101 12.88 -3.02 16.04
C ILE A 101 14.34 -3.19 16.47
N GLU A 102 14.59 -4.22 17.28
CA GLU A 102 15.95 -4.63 17.64
C GLU A 102 16.53 -5.53 16.54
N TYR A 103 17.79 -5.33 16.21
CA TYR A 103 18.49 -6.12 15.20
C TYR A 103 19.84 -6.62 15.69
N LYS A 104 20.33 -7.69 15.07
CA LYS A 104 21.67 -8.23 15.19
C LYS A 104 22.40 -8.11 13.86
N GLN A 105 23.58 -7.49 13.88
CA GLN A 105 24.44 -7.40 12.70
C GLN A 105 25.47 -8.53 12.66
N VAL A 106 25.62 -9.17 11.50
CA VAL A 106 26.67 -10.15 11.22
C VAL A 106 27.25 -9.83 9.84
N LYS A 107 28.46 -9.27 9.80
CA LYS A 107 29.09 -8.76 8.56
C LYS A 107 28.14 -7.77 7.84
N ASN A 108 27.81 -8.04 6.58
CA ASN A 108 26.91 -7.21 5.76
C ASN A 108 25.45 -7.67 5.83
N CYS A 109 25.07 -8.37 6.88
CA CYS A 109 23.69 -8.79 7.11
C CYS A 109 23.19 -8.24 8.45
N ILE A 110 21.93 -7.84 8.49
CA ILE A 110 21.19 -7.64 9.73
C ILE A 110 20.07 -8.66 9.83
N PHE A 111 19.74 -9.02 11.06
CA PHE A 111 18.70 -9.98 11.40
C PHE A 111 17.80 -9.35 12.46
N PHE A 112 16.49 -9.41 12.26
CA PHE A 112 15.49 -8.96 13.22
C PHE A 112 14.23 -9.79 13.12
N THR A 113 13.32 -9.65 14.09
CA THR A 113 12.05 -10.36 14.12
C THR A 113 10.91 -9.36 14.05
N LEU A 114 9.91 -9.65 13.25
CA LEU A 114 8.65 -8.95 13.21
C LEU A 114 7.59 -9.81 13.89
N ASP A 115 6.99 -9.31 14.97
CA ASP A 115 5.96 -10.06 15.71
C ASP A 115 4.56 -9.89 15.10
N LYS A 116 4.40 -8.92 14.21
CA LYS A 116 3.14 -8.57 13.55
C LYS A 116 3.39 -7.83 12.23
N PRO A 117 2.39 -7.78 11.33
CA PRO A 117 2.44 -6.96 10.14
C PRO A 117 2.78 -5.50 10.43
N GLN A 118 3.72 -4.94 9.67
CA GLN A 118 4.13 -3.54 9.76
C GLN A 118 4.99 -3.10 8.59
N TYR A 119 5.10 -1.79 8.40
CA TYR A 119 5.81 -1.17 7.29
C TYR A 119 7.03 -0.41 7.81
N LEU A 120 8.18 -0.67 7.20
CA LEU A 120 9.47 -0.17 7.67
C LEU A 120 10.30 0.44 6.53
N SER A 121 11.12 1.41 6.88
CA SER A 121 12.29 1.82 6.13
C SER A 121 13.54 1.26 6.83
N VAL A 122 14.38 0.56 6.08
CA VAL A 122 15.67 0.04 6.54
C VAL A 122 16.77 0.80 5.82
N GLU A 123 17.55 1.56 6.58
CA GLU A 123 18.52 2.51 6.10
C GLU A 123 19.91 2.12 6.57
N PHE A 124 20.89 2.27 5.70
CA PHE A 124 22.27 1.94 6.00
C PHE A 124 23.16 3.16 5.78
N ASN A 125 24.04 3.44 6.76
CA ASN A 125 25.03 4.51 6.69
C ASN A 125 24.44 5.90 6.50
N GLY A 126 23.21 6.14 6.98
CA GLY A 126 22.50 7.42 6.81
C GLY A 126 21.95 7.69 5.41
N ASP A 127 22.02 6.70 4.50
CA ASP A 127 21.48 6.83 3.15
C ASP A 127 19.96 6.62 3.16
N ARG A 128 19.23 7.69 2.86
CA ARG A 128 17.76 7.73 2.82
C ARG A 128 17.20 7.63 1.41
N LEU A 129 18.05 7.62 0.39
CA LEU A 129 17.65 7.55 -1.00
C LEU A 129 17.79 6.13 -1.56
N ASN A 130 18.93 5.47 -1.28
CA ASN A 130 19.14 4.07 -1.67
C ASN A 130 18.82 3.14 -0.49
N ASN A 131 17.63 3.27 0.09
CA ASN A 131 17.18 2.50 1.23
C ASN A 131 16.25 1.36 0.82
N LEU A 132 15.93 0.51 1.79
CA LEU A 132 15.00 -0.59 1.61
C LEU A 132 13.67 -0.30 2.33
N HIS A 133 12.58 -0.31 1.59
CA HIS A 133 11.22 -0.31 2.14
C HIS A 133 10.74 -1.74 2.29
N LEU A 134 10.41 -2.15 3.51
CA LEU A 134 10.01 -3.51 3.85
C LEU A 134 8.57 -3.53 4.34
N PHE A 135 7.72 -4.25 3.61
CA PHE A 135 6.29 -4.36 3.88
C PHE A 135 5.90 -5.78 4.27
N ALA A 136 5.75 -5.99 5.58
CA ALA A 136 5.10 -7.17 6.12
C ALA A 136 3.59 -6.88 6.19
N ASN A 137 2.83 -7.46 5.27
CA ASN A 137 1.39 -7.28 5.21
C ASN A 137 0.67 -8.33 6.07
N PRO A 138 -0.56 -8.06 6.54
CA PRO A 138 -1.43 -9.12 7.03
C PRO A 138 -1.77 -10.09 5.89
N VAL A 139 -1.98 -11.36 6.21
CA VAL A 139 -2.42 -12.34 5.21
C VAL A 139 -3.75 -11.93 4.60
N GLU A 140 -3.91 -12.13 3.30
CA GLU A 140 -5.16 -11.85 2.60
C GLU A 140 -6.29 -12.70 3.16
N THR A 141 -7.42 -12.06 3.48
CA THR A 141 -8.61 -12.75 3.97
C THR A 141 -9.46 -13.32 2.82
N GLU A 142 -9.28 -12.80 1.63
CA GLU A 142 -10.00 -13.20 0.42
C GLU A 142 -9.04 -13.27 -0.76
N THR A 143 -9.12 -14.35 -1.51
CA THR A 143 -8.36 -14.55 -2.74
C THR A 143 -9.28 -15.02 -3.86
N TYR A 144 -8.97 -14.68 -5.10
CA TYR A 144 -9.77 -15.01 -6.26
C TYR A 144 -8.92 -15.68 -7.33
N LYS A 145 -9.60 -16.32 -8.28
CA LYS A 145 -9.01 -16.94 -9.46
C LYS A 145 -9.62 -16.32 -10.71
N GLU A 146 -8.96 -16.51 -11.83
CA GLU A 146 -9.46 -16.03 -13.14
C GLU A 146 -10.88 -16.52 -13.46
N SER A 147 -11.26 -17.70 -12.95
CA SER A 147 -12.59 -18.26 -13.11
C SER A 147 -13.64 -17.75 -12.13
N SER A 148 -13.30 -16.85 -11.21
CA SER A 148 -14.22 -16.31 -10.21
C SER A 148 -15.25 -15.41 -10.89
N GLU A 149 -16.53 -15.71 -10.70
CA GLU A 149 -17.63 -14.95 -11.29
C GLU A 149 -17.72 -13.55 -10.65
N GLY A 150 -18.01 -12.53 -11.47
CA GLY A 150 -18.13 -11.14 -11.00
C GLY A 150 -16.82 -10.48 -10.59
N VAL A 151 -15.68 -11.10 -10.87
CA VAL A 151 -14.35 -10.59 -10.52
C VAL A 151 -13.57 -10.22 -11.78
N MET A 152 -13.08 -8.99 -11.82
CA MET A 152 -12.07 -8.57 -12.79
C MET A 152 -10.69 -9.00 -12.25
N TYR A 153 -10.15 -10.08 -12.77
CA TYR A 153 -8.94 -10.73 -12.25
C TYR A 153 -7.70 -10.36 -13.06
N PHE A 154 -6.65 -9.92 -12.34
CA PHE A 154 -5.31 -9.72 -12.88
C PHE A 154 -4.35 -10.69 -12.21
N GLY A 155 -3.91 -11.72 -12.93
CA GLY A 155 -2.94 -12.71 -12.45
C GLY A 155 -1.50 -12.19 -12.42
N PRO A 156 -0.54 -13.00 -11.92
CA PRO A 156 0.88 -12.63 -11.96
C PRO A 156 1.35 -12.30 -13.37
N GLY A 157 2.14 -11.23 -13.53
CA GLY A 157 2.64 -10.75 -14.81
C GLY A 157 2.21 -9.32 -15.11
N THR A 158 2.67 -8.79 -16.25
CA THR A 158 2.37 -7.42 -16.68
C THR A 158 1.13 -7.37 -17.54
N HIS A 159 0.17 -6.55 -17.13
CA HIS A 159 -1.07 -6.28 -17.84
C HIS A 159 -1.03 -4.87 -18.43
N ARG A 160 -1.00 -4.80 -19.76
CA ARG A 160 -1.12 -3.57 -20.53
C ARG A 160 -2.44 -3.62 -21.25
N PRO A 161 -3.48 -3.02 -20.72
CA PRO A 161 -4.76 -2.98 -21.39
C PRO A 161 -4.61 -2.08 -22.63
N GLY A 162 -4.23 -2.64 -23.77
CA GLY A 162 -4.03 -1.96 -25.04
C GLY A 162 -4.87 -0.71 -25.27
N ASP A 163 -5.25 -0.36 -26.43
CA ASP A 163 -5.92 0.82 -26.97
C ASP A 163 -7.06 1.51 -26.16
N LEU A 164 -7.01 1.45 -24.82
CA LEU A 164 -7.99 2.15 -23.98
C LEU A 164 -7.72 3.67 -24.00
N PRO A 165 -8.74 4.50 -24.19
CA PRO A 165 -8.60 5.94 -24.07
C PRO A 165 -7.97 6.33 -22.72
N ASN A 166 -6.89 7.13 -22.74
CA ASN A 166 -6.15 7.56 -21.56
C ASN A 166 -5.55 6.41 -20.73
N ASN A 167 -5.34 5.23 -21.30
CA ASN A 167 -4.81 4.04 -20.62
C ASN A 167 -5.51 3.78 -19.26
N GLN A 168 -6.84 3.69 -19.28
CA GLN A 168 -7.66 3.51 -18.08
C GLN A 168 -8.63 2.33 -18.21
N ILE A 169 -8.85 1.64 -17.12
CA ILE A 169 -9.84 0.57 -16.97
C ILE A 169 -11.00 1.13 -16.16
N ARG A 170 -12.18 1.27 -16.78
CA ARG A 170 -13.40 1.70 -16.07
C ARG A 170 -14.00 0.51 -15.33
N ILE A 171 -14.26 0.69 -14.04
CA ILE A 171 -14.79 -0.33 -13.14
C ILE A 171 -16.28 -0.06 -12.93
N PRO A 172 -17.17 -0.97 -13.34
CA PRO A 172 -18.61 -0.80 -13.12
C PRO A 172 -19.01 -1.06 -11.67
N SER A 173 -20.23 -0.65 -11.32
CA SER A 173 -20.80 -0.93 -9.99
C SER A 173 -20.86 -2.43 -9.69
N ASN A 174 -20.79 -2.76 -8.40
CA ASN A 174 -20.87 -4.13 -7.87
C ASN A 174 -19.76 -5.07 -8.42
N THR A 175 -18.57 -4.50 -8.68
CA THR A 175 -17.43 -5.24 -9.23
C THR A 175 -16.33 -5.37 -8.19
N THR A 176 -15.75 -6.56 -8.07
CA THR A 176 -14.48 -6.78 -7.39
C THR A 176 -13.36 -6.84 -8.43
N VAL A 177 -12.35 -5.98 -8.28
CA VAL A 177 -11.10 -6.04 -9.03
C VAL A 177 -10.07 -6.70 -8.13
N TYR A 178 -9.49 -7.81 -8.57
CA TYR A 178 -8.45 -8.51 -7.81
C TYR A 178 -7.13 -8.51 -8.56
N LEU A 179 -6.13 -7.86 -7.95
CA LEU A 179 -4.75 -7.87 -8.43
C LEU A 179 -3.98 -8.90 -7.61
N ALA A 180 -3.75 -10.08 -8.17
CA ALA A 180 -3.03 -11.16 -7.49
C ALA A 180 -1.58 -10.76 -7.12
N PRO A 181 -0.96 -11.40 -6.11
CA PRO A 181 0.46 -11.25 -5.85
C PRO A 181 1.29 -11.45 -7.14
N GLY A 182 2.16 -10.49 -7.46
CA GLY A 182 2.95 -10.50 -8.69
C GLY A 182 2.24 -9.94 -9.94
N ALA A 183 1.00 -9.50 -9.84
CA ALA A 183 0.34 -8.74 -10.91
C ALA A 183 0.89 -7.31 -11.00
N VAL A 184 1.14 -6.82 -12.20
CA VAL A 184 1.51 -5.43 -12.48
C VAL A 184 0.56 -4.90 -13.56
N VAL A 185 -0.20 -3.86 -13.23
CA VAL A 185 -1.17 -3.25 -14.13
C VAL A 185 -0.67 -1.86 -14.53
N GLU A 186 -0.36 -1.70 -15.82
CA GLU A 186 0.07 -0.42 -16.39
C GLU A 186 -1.13 0.37 -16.92
N ALA A 187 -2.09 0.66 -16.04
CA ALA A 187 -3.27 1.45 -16.35
C ALA A 187 -3.88 2.07 -15.09
N LYS A 188 -4.59 3.18 -15.26
CA LYS A 188 -5.43 3.77 -14.23
C LYS A 188 -6.68 2.91 -14.01
N LEU A 189 -7.04 2.64 -12.76
CA LEU A 189 -8.34 2.08 -12.39
C LEU A 189 -9.31 3.21 -12.12
N LEU A 190 -10.36 3.33 -12.93
CA LEU A 190 -11.36 4.41 -12.86
C LEU A 190 -12.69 3.89 -12.32
N VAL A 191 -13.08 4.34 -11.14
CA VAL A 191 -14.39 4.16 -10.52
C VAL A 191 -15.12 5.49 -10.64
N ASP A 192 -16.03 5.59 -11.60
CA ASP A 192 -16.72 6.83 -11.93
C ASP A 192 -18.22 6.60 -12.07
N HIS A 193 -19.01 7.34 -11.27
CA HIS A 193 -20.47 7.14 -11.16
C HIS A 193 -20.83 5.69 -10.84
N ALA A 194 -20.08 5.04 -9.93
CA ALA A 194 -20.24 3.64 -9.57
C ALA A 194 -20.43 3.44 -8.05
N GLU A 195 -21.02 2.31 -7.69
CA GLU A 195 -21.28 1.95 -6.29
C GLU A 195 -20.83 0.52 -5.99
N ASN A 196 -20.43 0.27 -4.73
CA ASN A 196 -20.06 -1.06 -4.23
C ASN A 196 -18.90 -1.68 -5.04
N VAL A 197 -17.83 -0.93 -5.21
CA VAL A 197 -16.63 -1.40 -5.92
C VAL A 197 -15.56 -1.81 -4.90
N ARG A 198 -14.89 -2.93 -5.17
CA ARG A 198 -13.75 -3.40 -4.39
C ARG A 198 -12.52 -3.56 -5.28
N ILE A 199 -11.40 -2.99 -4.86
CA ILE A 199 -10.11 -3.13 -5.56
C ILE A 199 -9.14 -3.70 -4.53
N ILE A 200 -8.84 -4.99 -4.64
CA ILE A 200 -8.13 -5.72 -3.59
C ILE A 200 -7.01 -6.62 -4.14
N GLY A 201 -6.13 -7.06 -3.26
CA GLY A 201 -5.05 -7.99 -3.60
C GLY A 201 -3.66 -7.49 -3.16
N ARG A 202 -2.62 -7.98 -3.84
CA ARG A 202 -1.22 -7.64 -3.56
C ARG A 202 -0.46 -7.17 -4.81
N GLY A 203 -1.22 -6.87 -5.87
CA GLY A 203 -0.63 -6.40 -7.13
C GLY A 203 -0.21 -4.94 -7.09
N ILE A 204 0.44 -4.52 -8.15
CA ILE A 204 1.03 -3.20 -8.30
C ILE A 204 0.40 -2.49 -9.51
N ILE A 205 -0.04 -1.25 -9.32
CA ILE A 205 -0.38 -0.34 -10.41
C ILE A 205 0.90 0.45 -10.73
N TYR A 206 1.35 0.40 -11.96
CA TYR A 206 2.66 0.93 -12.35
C TYR A 206 2.57 1.90 -13.53
N LYS A 207 3.23 3.07 -13.37
CA LYS A 207 3.32 4.11 -14.42
C LYS A 207 1.98 4.51 -15.04
N ALA A 208 0.93 4.46 -14.27
CA ALA A 208 -0.37 4.96 -14.68
C ALA A 208 -0.41 6.50 -14.61
N ILE A 209 -1.29 7.15 -15.38
CA ILE A 209 -1.49 8.60 -15.29
C ILE A 209 -1.95 9.01 -13.89
N ARG A 210 -2.78 8.19 -13.26
CA ARG A 210 -3.13 8.13 -11.83
C ARG A 210 -3.27 6.67 -11.46
N GLY A 211 -3.10 6.33 -10.19
CA GLY A 211 -3.27 4.93 -9.77
C GLY A 211 -4.74 4.51 -9.77
N ILE A 212 -5.50 4.98 -8.80
CA ILE A 212 -6.94 4.71 -8.64
C ILE A 212 -7.67 6.05 -8.58
N GLU A 213 -8.69 6.22 -9.40
CA GLU A 213 -9.52 7.41 -9.44
C GLU A 213 -10.96 7.05 -9.09
N VAL A 214 -11.52 7.73 -8.06
CA VAL A 214 -12.85 7.48 -7.52
C VAL A 214 -13.65 8.79 -7.60
N THR A 215 -14.55 8.89 -8.56
CA THR A 215 -15.28 10.13 -8.83
C THR A 215 -16.79 9.89 -8.82
N ASP A 216 -17.52 10.79 -8.14
CA ASP A 216 -19.00 10.76 -8.07
C ASP A 216 -19.56 9.37 -7.71
N SER A 217 -18.85 8.66 -6.82
CA SER A 217 -19.03 7.24 -6.52
C SER A 217 -19.31 6.99 -5.05
N LYS A 218 -19.83 5.79 -4.71
CA LYS A 218 -20.17 5.44 -3.35
C LYS A 218 -19.69 4.04 -2.98
N ASN A 219 -19.27 3.88 -1.71
CA ASN A 219 -18.91 2.60 -1.13
C ASN A 219 -17.82 1.89 -1.93
N VAL A 220 -16.62 2.52 -1.96
CA VAL A 220 -15.44 1.99 -2.64
C VAL A 220 -14.43 1.50 -1.61
N TYR A 221 -14.01 0.24 -1.73
CA TYR A 221 -13.07 -0.42 -0.83
C TYR A 221 -11.78 -0.78 -1.56
N ILE A 222 -10.65 -0.28 -1.06
CA ILE A 222 -9.31 -0.50 -1.63
C ILE A 222 -8.47 -1.18 -0.56
N ASP A 223 -7.87 -2.34 -0.86
CA ASP A 223 -7.06 -3.08 0.11
C ASP A 223 -5.84 -3.78 -0.51
N GLY A 224 -4.67 -3.51 0.07
CA GLY A 224 -3.44 -4.23 -0.22
C GLY A 224 -2.67 -3.77 -1.46
N ILE A 225 -3.23 -2.89 -2.24
CA ILE A 225 -2.66 -2.42 -3.51
C ILE A 225 -1.42 -1.55 -3.27
N THR A 226 -0.46 -1.66 -4.17
CA THR A 226 0.70 -0.76 -4.24
C THR A 226 0.65 0.05 -5.53
N VAL A 227 0.85 1.36 -5.46
CA VAL A 227 1.00 2.24 -6.63
C VAL A 227 2.46 2.70 -6.73
N VAL A 228 3.05 2.54 -7.91
CA VAL A 228 4.47 2.86 -8.14
C VAL A 228 4.61 3.73 -9.38
N ASN A 229 5.27 4.87 -9.21
CA ASN A 229 5.60 5.84 -10.25
C ASN A 229 4.40 6.29 -11.11
N PRO A 230 3.27 6.71 -10.52
CA PRO A 230 2.21 7.34 -11.28
C PRO A 230 2.69 8.71 -11.80
N ASP A 231 2.06 9.19 -12.88
CA ASP A 231 2.35 10.55 -13.40
C ASP A 231 1.70 11.65 -12.56
N HIS A 232 0.70 11.30 -11.76
CA HIS A 232 -0.10 12.18 -10.92
C HIS A 232 -0.50 11.43 -9.63
N TYR A 233 -1.61 11.71 -8.98
CA TYR A 233 -2.03 11.12 -7.72
C TYR A 233 -2.07 9.59 -7.71
N SER A 234 -1.65 9.00 -6.59
CA SER A 234 -1.77 7.53 -6.40
C SER A 234 -3.22 7.11 -6.18
N ILE A 235 -3.96 7.82 -5.33
CA ILE A 235 -5.43 7.74 -5.22
C ILE A 235 -6.00 9.14 -5.35
N PHE A 236 -7.01 9.27 -6.16
CA PHE A 236 -7.80 10.48 -6.33
C PHE A 236 -9.25 10.24 -5.99
N GLY A 237 -9.82 11.04 -5.10
CA GLY A 237 -11.24 11.05 -4.75
C GLY A 237 -11.88 12.39 -5.06
N GLY A 238 -12.96 12.41 -5.84
CA GLY A 238 -13.73 13.61 -6.15
C GLY A 238 -15.23 13.39 -5.98
N GLY A 239 -15.93 14.23 -5.19
CA GLY A 239 -17.38 14.19 -5.05
C GLY A 239 -17.95 12.86 -4.55
N SER A 240 -17.15 12.06 -3.89
CA SER A 240 -17.48 10.66 -3.56
C SER A 240 -17.77 10.47 -2.07
N LYS A 241 -18.45 9.35 -1.75
CA LYS A 241 -18.82 9.03 -0.37
C LYS A 241 -18.52 7.58 -0.02
N GLY A 242 -17.91 7.38 1.17
CA GLY A 242 -17.62 6.03 1.67
C GLY A 242 -16.44 5.40 0.94
N ILE A 243 -15.26 6.06 0.97
CA ILE A 243 -14.02 5.50 0.46
C ILE A 243 -13.25 4.89 1.63
N THR A 244 -12.96 3.59 1.53
CA THR A 244 -12.16 2.86 2.52
C THR A 244 -10.85 2.42 1.90
N VAL A 245 -9.73 2.77 2.53
CA VAL A 245 -8.38 2.39 2.07
C VAL A 245 -7.67 1.62 3.17
N ARG A 246 -7.19 0.43 2.86
CA ARG A 246 -6.47 -0.46 3.79
C ARG A 246 -5.18 -0.96 3.16
N ASN A 247 -4.15 -1.13 3.99
CA ASN A 247 -2.91 -1.80 3.62
C ASN A 247 -2.29 -1.26 2.30
N PHE A 248 -2.48 0.02 2.02
CA PHE A 248 -2.08 0.66 0.77
C PHE A 248 -0.65 1.19 0.84
N LYS A 249 0.06 1.12 -0.28
CA LYS A 249 1.41 1.66 -0.40
C LYS A 249 1.53 2.50 -1.65
N ALA A 250 2.29 3.60 -1.59
CA ALA A 250 2.56 4.44 -2.74
C ALA A 250 4.02 4.91 -2.79
N PHE A 251 4.55 4.93 -4.01
CA PHE A 251 5.83 5.56 -4.35
C PHE A 251 5.62 6.43 -5.58
N SER A 252 5.95 7.70 -5.45
CA SER A 252 5.88 8.63 -6.56
C SER A 252 7.11 9.53 -6.61
N CYS A 253 7.49 9.95 -7.81
CA CYS A 253 8.72 10.66 -8.07
C CYS A 253 8.53 11.70 -9.19
N LYS A 254 7.46 12.51 -9.07
CA LYS A 254 7.14 13.59 -10.01
C LYS A 254 6.43 14.72 -9.29
N GLY A 255 6.44 15.92 -9.86
CA GLY A 255 5.53 16.99 -9.41
C GLY A 255 4.07 16.58 -9.61
N TRP A 256 3.18 17.00 -8.71
CA TRP A 256 1.75 16.67 -8.67
C TRP A 256 1.46 15.16 -8.49
N SER A 257 2.45 14.37 -8.05
CA SER A 257 2.28 12.94 -7.82
C SER A 257 2.05 12.61 -6.35
N ASP A 258 1.04 13.25 -5.79
CA ASP A 258 0.59 13.09 -4.41
C ASP A 258 0.17 11.63 -4.11
N GLY A 259 0.04 11.33 -2.86
CA GLY A 259 -0.41 10.02 -2.40
C GLY A 259 -1.91 9.85 -2.51
N ILE A 260 -2.66 10.26 -1.51
CA ILE A 260 -4.12 10.18 -1.48
C ILE A 260 -4.70 11.58 -1.37
N ASP A 261 -5.31 12.02 -2.45
CA ASP A 261 -6.02 13.31 -2.52
C ASP A 261 -7.52 13.09 -2.60
N VAL A 262 -8.25 13.75 -1.72
CA VAL A 262 -9.72 13.76 -1.77
C VAL A 262 -10.25 15.18 -1.72
N MET A 263 -11.27 15.45 -2.54
CA MET A 263 -11.92 16.75 -2.62
C MET A 263 -13.43 16.61 -2.69
N SER A 264 -14.12 17.42 -1.88
CA SER A 264 -15.58 17.35 -1.75
C SER A 264 -16.09 15.93 -1.45
N CYS A 265 -15.35 15.19 -0.61
CA CYS A 265 -15.64 13.79 -0.29
C CYS A 265 -16.13 13.62 1.16
N GLN A 266 -16.86 12.56 1.42
CA GLN A 266 -17.43 12.24 2.74
C GLN A 266 -17.19 10.80 3.13
N ASP A 267 -17.06 10.56 4.45
CA ASP A 267 -16.91 9.22 5.04
C ASP A 267 -15.68 8.48 4.49
N ILE A 268 -14.50 9.04 4.73
CA ILE A 268 -13.21 8.51 4.29
C ILE A 268 -12.54 7.79 5.45
N ASP A 269 -12.16 6.53 5.26
CA ASP A 269 -11.52 5.70 6.29
C ASP A 269 -10.22 5.06 5.75
N ILE A 270 -9.08 5.53 6.26
CA ILE A 270 -7.74 5.14 5.82
C ILE A 270 -7.00 4.47 6.97
N GLU A 271 -6.50 3.25 6.78
CA GLU A 271 -5.75 2.54 7.81
C GLU A 271 -4.60 1.70 7.24
N ASN A 272 -3.51 1.68 7.99
CA ASN A 272 -2.34 0.85 7.72
C ASN A 272 -1.77 1.12 6.32
N ILE A 273 -1.26 2.35 6.12
CA ILE A 273 -0.70 2.80 4.85
C ILE A 273 0.78 3.16 4.98
N PHE A 274 1.50 3.05 3.88
CA PHE A 274 2.84 3.60 3.70
C PHE A 274 2.86 4.49 2.45
N MET A 275 3.28 5.73 2.62
CA MET A 275 3.33 6.71 1.55
C MET A 275 4.75 7.28 1.47
N ARG A 276 5.41 7.18 0.32
CA ARG A 276 6.60 7.93 -0.02
C ARG A 276 6.37 8.65 -1.33
N ASN A 277 6.06 9.92 -1.22
CA ASN A 277 5.63 10.74 -2.34
C ASN A 277 6.54 11.97 -2.47
N SER A 278 6.83 12.37 -3.70
CA SER A 278 7.56 13.61 -3.96
C SER A 278 6.70 14.85 -3.79
N ASP A 279 5.38 14.70 -3.84
CA ASP A 279 4.41 15.72 -3.49
C ASP A 279 3.67 15.29 -2.20
N ASP A 280 2.52 15.87 -1.86
CA ASP A 280 1.81 15.61 -0.63
C ASP A 280 1.49 14.11 -0.44
N CYS A 281 1.69 13.56 0.76
CA CYS A 281 1.30 12.18 1.01
C CYS A 281 -0.21 12.02 1.15
N LEU A 282 -0.86 12.92 1.90
CA LEU A 282 -2.30 12.96 2.10
C LEU A 282 -2.79 14.39 1.94
N ALA A 283 -3.78 14.61 1.08
CA ALA A 283 -4.38 15.91 0.89
C ALA A 283 -5.91 15.86 0.96
N PHE A 284 -6.47 16.80 1.73
CA PHE A 284 -7.91 16.93 1.97
C PHE A 284 -8.36 18.33 1.57
N TYR A 285 -9.11 18.41 0.46
CA TYR A 285 -9.54 19.66 -0.15
C TYR A 285 -11.05 19.80 -0.13
N ASN A 286 -11.53 21.02 -0.29
CA ASN A 286 -12.91 21.36 -0.61
C ASN A 286 -13.11 21.39 -2.13
N HIS A 287 -13.81 22.40 -2.65
CA HIS A 287 -13.99 22.56 -4.07
C HIS A 287 -12.66 22.56 -4.83
N ARG A 288 -12.57 21.69 -5.79
CA ARG A 288 -11.52 21.69 -6.80
C ARG A 288 -12.07 21.12 -8.10
N TRP A 289 -11.73 21.75 -9.21
CA TRP A 289 -12.22 21.41 -10.55
C TRP A 289 -13.76 21.37 -10.63
N ASN A 290 -14.36 20.21 -10.91
CA ASN A 290 -15.81 20.06 -11.08
C ASN A 290 -16.53 19.58 -9.80
N TRP A 291 -15.82 19.40 -8.68
CA TRP A 291 -16.40 18.91 -7.43
C TRP A 291 -16.53 20.04 -6.43
N TRP A 292 -17.76 20.26 -5.99
CA TRP A 292 -18.17 21.33 -5.09
C TRP A 292 -18.60 20.75 -3.75
N GLY A 293 -18.39 21.47 -2.69
CA GLY A 293 -18.78 21.12 -1.34
C GLY A 293 -17.59 20.85 -0.44
N GLY A 294 -17.87 20.54 0.81
CA GLY A 294 -16.88 20.29 1.84
C GLY A 294 -16.41 18.86 1.90
N THR A 295 -15.26 18.64 2.51
CA THR A 295 -14.76 17.31 2.88
C THR A 295 -15.04 17.05 4.35
N ASN A 296 -15.63 15.91 4.67
CA ASN A 296 -16.15 15.63 6.01
C ASN A 296 -16.01 14.16 6.42
N HIS A 297 -15.84 13.91 7.74
CA HIS A 297 -15.67 12.59 8.32
C HIS A 297 -14.49 11.79 7.73
N VAL A 298 -13.29 12.28 8.00
CA VAL A 298 -12.05 11.62 7.59
C VAL A 298 -11.38 10.98 8.80
N ASN A 299 -11.12 9.69 8.73
CA ASN A 299 -10.33 8.97 9.72
C ASN A 299 -9.07 8.40 9.09
N VAL A 300 -7.91 8.79 9.59
CA VAL A 300 -6.62 8.24 9.20
C VAL A 300 -5.96 7.62 10.42
N ARG A 301 -5.52 6.37 10.31
CA ARG A 301 -4.82 5.70 11.41
C ARG A 301 -3.75 4.72 10.92
N LYS A 302 -2.70 4.57 11.72
CA LYS A 302 -1.56 3.69 11.43
C LYS A 302 -0.92 4.02 10.07
N ALA A 303 -0.57 5.26 9.86
CA ALA A 303 0.07 5.71 8.63
C ALA A 303 1.57 5.97 8.85
N VAL A 304 2.38 5.53 7.91
CA VAL A 304 3.79 5.89 7.80
C VAL A 304 3.94 6.78 6.57
N LEU A 305 4.33 8.03 6.79
CA LEU A 305 4.36 9.08 5.77
C LEU A 305 5.79 9.58 5.57
N TRP A 306 6.17 9.72 4.31
CA TRP A 306 7.45 10.27 3.88
C TRP A 306 7.20 11.19 2.68
N ALA A 307 7.18 12.48 2.91
CA ALA A 307 7.13 13.47 1.84
C ALA A 307 8.57 13.84 1.46
N ASP A 308 8.98 13.50 0.24
CA ASP A 308 10.35 13.80 -0.19
C ASP A 308 10.56 15.30 -0.43
N ILE A 309 9.51 16.04 -0.86
CA ILE A 309 9.58 17.47 -1.20
C ILE A 309 8.50 18.28 -0.47
N ALA A 310 7.23 17.82 -0.48
CA ALA A 310 6.10 18.59 0.04
C ALA A 310 5.63 18.10 1.43
N HIS A 311 4.32 18.00 1.66
CA HIS A 311 3.76 17.79 2.99
C HIS A 311 3.36 16.33 3.25
N PRO A 312 3.59 15.81 4.46
CA PRO A 312 3.01 14.50 4.85
C PRO A 312 1.47 14.57 4.95
N ILE A 313 0.91 15.70 5.37
CA ILE A 313 -0.53 15.94 5.46
C ILE A 313 -0.82 17.38 5.07
N ASN A 314 -1.63 17.58 4.06
CA ASN A 314 -2.12 18.87 3.61
C ASN A 314 -3.63 18.96 3.83
N ILE A 315 -4.11 20.02 4.52
CA ILE A 315 -5.53 20.23 4.78
C ILE A 315 -5.91 21.63 4.28
N GLY A 316 -6.78 21.70 3.27
CA GLY A 316 -7.13 22.96 2.62
C GLY A 316 -6.25 23.23 1.40
N GLY A 317 -6.03 24.53 1.07
CA GLY A 317 -5.28 24.94 -0.12
C GLY A 317 -6.14 25.04 -1.39
N HIS A 318 -7.25 24.32 -1.45
CA HIS A 318 -8.26 24.45 -2.52
C HIS A 318 -9.66 24.61 -1.93
N GLY A 319 -10.45 25.48 -2.54
CA GLY A 319 -11.81 25.84 -2.17
C GLY A 319 -12.38 26.80 -3.21
N ASP A 320 -13.58 27.31 -2.99
CA ASP A 320 -14.17 28.35 -3.82
C ASP A 320 -13.80 29.74 -3.27
N PRO A 321 -12.84 30.46 -3.89
CA PRO A 321 -12.42 31.76 -3.42
C PRO A 321 -13.48 32.88 -3.66
N GLU A 322 -14.50 32.61 -4.47
CA GLU A 322 -15.58 33.56 -4.78
C GLU A 322 -16.80 33.32 -3.88
N SER A 323 -16.83 32.27 -3.10
CA SER A 323 -17.94 31.98 -2.20
C SER A 323 -17.90 32.89 -0.96
N GLU A 324 -18.98 33.56 -0.67
CA GLU A 324 -19.11 34.40 0.53
C GLU A 324 -19.11 33.61 1.83
N VAL A 325 -19.53 32.33 1.79
CA VAL A 325 -19.66 31.48 2.97
C VAL A 325 -18.48 30.52 3.11
N GLY A 326 -17.80 30.18 2.02
CA GLY A 326 -16.78 29.18 1.96
C GLY A 326 -17.33 27.75 2.15
N GLU A 327 -16.49 26.77 1.93
CA GLU A 327 -16.79 25.35 2.14
C GLU A 327 -16.02 24.83 3.36
N THR A 328 -16.53 23.82 4.03
CA THR A 328 -15.98 23.37 5.30
C THR A 328 -15.24 22.05 5.15
N ILE A 329 -14.04 21.97 5.72
CA ILE A 329 -13.35 20.72 6.00
C ILE A 329 -13.53 20.45 7.50
N GLU A 330 -14.18 19.36 7.85
CA GLU A 330 -14.50 19.09 9.26
C GLU A 330 -14.49 17.61 9.62
N ASN A 331 -14.43 17.33 10.93
CA ASN A 331 -14.45 15.97 11.47
C ASN A 331 -13.31 15.08 10.95
N LEU A 332 -12.09 15.62 10.96
CA LEU A 332 -10.88 14.88 10.60
C LEU A 332 -10.21 14.33 11.85
N THR A 333 -9.85 13.07 11.81
CA THR A 333 -9.16 12.38 12.91
C THR A 333 -7.89 11.70 12.39
N PHE A 334 -6.77 11.97 13.03
CA PHE A 334 -5.47 11.34 12.73
C PHE A 334 -4.95 10.66 13.99
N ARG A 335 -4.61 9.37 13.90
CA ARG A 335 -4.08 8.58 15.03
C ARG A 335 -2.98 7.62 14.59
N ASP A 336 -1.97 7.46 15.43
CA ASP A 336 -0.84 6.56 15.16
C ASP A 336 -0.16 6.88 13.82
N ILE A 337 0.25 8.12 13.64
CA ILE A 337 0.90 8.63 12.44
C ILE A 337 2.41 8.75 12.71
N ASP A 338 3.20 8.06 11.92
CA ASP A 338 4.65 8.18 11.92
C ASP A 338 5.07 9.00 10.67
N ILE A 339 5.62 10.17 10.86
CA ILE A 339 6.20 10.99 9.79
C ILE A 339 7.71 10.72 9.78
N LEU A 340 8.22 10.16 8.69
CA LEU A 340 9.65 9.84 8.56
C LEU A 340 10.45 11.03 8.06
N GLU A 341 9.96 11.69 7.03
CA GLU A 341 10.58 12.88 6.44
C GLU A 341 9.51 13.85 5.94
N GLN A 342 9.89 15.11 5.88
CA GLN A 342 9.18 16.20 5.21
C GLN A 342 10.19 17.28 4.84
N ASP A 343 9.93 18.04 3.79
CA ASP A 343 10.80 19.14 3.37
C ASP A 343 10.16 20.51 3.59
N GLU A 344 8.83 20.62 3.56
CA GLU A 344 8.05 21.84 3.83
C GLU A 344 7.21 21.76 5.12
#